data_65fb48933ef8d956241928bae278d9e0
#
_entry.id   65fb48933ef8d956241928bae278d9e0
#
_cell.length_a   1.000
_cell.length_b   1.000
_cell.length_c   1.000
_cell.angle_alpha   90.00
_cell.angle_beta   90.00
_cell.angle_gamma   90.00
#
_symmetry.space_group_name_H-M   'P 1'
#
loop_
_entity.id
_entity.type
_entity.pdbx_description
1 polymer ?
#
loop_
_entity_poly.entity_id
_entity_poly.type
_entity_poly.pdbx_seq_one_letter_code
_entity_poly.pdbx_strand_id
1 'polypeptide(L)'
;EVQSGYGRSGKFFAFQHYNVIPDVISIAKGMGNGFPIGGILIHPDIEAKFGLLGTTFGGNHLACAAGLSVLHVIEEQNLIDNVNVMSEYFIKIAKTIPQIKEIKGRGLMLGLEFDFEVGDLRKELIYKHHIFTGGAMNKKLLRILPPLSIRKKHVDMFFEALIHALAEMKVEN
;
A
#
# COMPACT_ATOMS: atom_id res chain seq x y z
N GLU A 1 -4.57 -10.48 -4.29
CA GLU A 1 -4.89 -9.07 -4.02
C GLU A 1 -4.94 -8.71 -2.53
N VAL A 2 -4.33 -9.56 -1.69
CA VAL A 2 -4.34 -9.39 -0.23
C VAL A 2 -3.74 -8.04 0.22
N GLN A 3 -2.75 -7.52 -0.51
CA GLN A 3 -2.12 -6.24 -0.21
C GLN A 3 -2.33 -5.18 -1.30
N SER A 4 -2.49 -5.61 -2.54
CA SER A 4 -2.56 -4.76 -3.72
C SER A 4 -3.97 -4.32 -4.11
N GLY A 5 -4.98 -5.04 -3.65
CA GLY A 5 -6.37 -4.73 -3.92
C GLY A 5 -6.93 -3.52 -3.15
N TYR A 6 -8.21 -3.27 -3.37
CA TYR A 6 -8.95 -2.16 -2.74
C TYR A 6 -8.36 -0.78 -3.02
N GLY A 7 -7.93 -0.55 -4.27
CA GLY A 7 -7.45 0.74 -4.72
C GLY A 7 -5.98 1.03 -4.50
N ARG A 8 -5.25 0.19 -3.75
CA ARG A 8 -3.85 0.40 -3.34
C ARG A 8 -2.90 0.71 -4.51
N SER A 9 -3.09 0.05 -5.65
CA SER A 9 -2.26 0.18 -6.84
C SER A 9 -2.74 1.25 -7.84
N GLY A 10 -3.83 1.98 -7.55
CA GLY A 10 -4.46 2.93 -8.47
C GLY A 10 -5.49 2.31 -9.41
N LYS A 11 -5.78 1.03 -9.25
CA LYS A 11 -6.95 0.31 -9.76
C LYS A 11 -7.59 -0.42 -8.58
N PHE A 12 -8.87 -0.83 -8.70
CA PHE A 12 -9.54 -1.54 -7.61
C PHE A 12 -8.78 -2.84 -7.26
N PHE A 13 -8.39 -3.61 -8.28
CA PHE A 13 -7.46 -4.73 -8.17
C PHE A 13 -6.22 -4.51 -9.03
N ALA A 14 -5.07 -4.97 -8.56
CA ALA A 14 -3.81 -4.77 -9.27
C ALA A 14 -3.74 -5.53 -10.60
N PHE A 15 -4.39 -6.70 -10.73
CA PHE A 15 -4.43 -7.42 -12.00
C PHE A 15 -5.03 -6.60 -13.15
N GLN A 16 -5.88 -5.59 -12.85
CA GLN A 16 -6.47 -4.70 -13.84
C GLN A 16 -5.43 -3.80 -14.56
N HIS A 17 -4.19 -3.76 -14.09
CA HIS A 17 -3.08 -3.13 -14.80
C HIS A 17 -2.49 -3.99 -15.91
N TYR A 18 -2.87 -5.26 -15.96
CA TYR A 18 -2.32 -6.27 -16.86
C TYR A 18 -3.45 -6.88 -17.68
N ASN A 19 -3.13 -7.39 -18.83
CA ASN A 19 -4.12 -8.06 -19.69
C ASN A 19 -4.29 -9.53 -19.26
N VAL A 20 -4.74 -9.73 -18.01
CA VAL A 20 -5.00 -11.06 -17.43
C VAL A 20 -6.34 -11.07 -16.72
N ILE A 21 -7.01 -12.20 -16.73
CA ILE A 21 -8.23 -12.47 -15.96
C ILE A 21 -7.89 -13.66 -15.05
N PRO A 22 -7.81 -13.45 -13.72
CA PRO A 22 -7.50 -14.53 -12.79
C PRO A 22 -8.71 -15.43 -12.56
N ASP A 23 -8.47 -16.74 -12.39
CA ASP A 23 -9.51 -17.70 -12.02
C ASP A 23 -9.93 -17.57 -10.55
N VAL A 24 -8.99 -17.19 -9.69
CA VAL A 24 -9.23 -16.98 -8.24
C VAL A 24 -8.47 -15.75 -7.77
N ILE A 25 -9.15 -14.89 -7.02
CA ILE A 25 -8.57 -13.70 -6.39
C ILE A 25 -8.70 -13.83 -4.88
N SER A 26 -7.58 -13.88 -4.17
CA SER A 26 -7.58 -13.80 -2.70
C SER A 26 -7.62 -12.34 -2.26
N ILE A 27 -8.51 -12.02 -1.32
CA ILE A 27 -8.75 -10.67 -0.81
C ILE A 27 -8.72 -10.65 0.72
N ALA A 28 -8.14 -9.61 1.31
CA ALA A 28 -8.08 -9.39 2.76
C ALA A 28 -7.60 -7.96 3.07
N LYS A 29 -7.06 -7.72 4.24
CA LYS A 29 -6.42 -6.47 4.71
C LYS A 29 -7.24 -5.21 4.40
N GLY A 30 -6.99 -4.58 3.25
CA GLY A 30 -7.72 -3.39 2.80
C GLY A 30 -9.23 -3.58 2.74
N MET A 31 -9.69 -4.81 2.51
CA MET A 31 -11.10 -5.18 2.51
C MET A 31 -11.85 -4.75 3.78
N GLY A 32 -11.22 -4.86 4.95
CA GLY A 32 -11.82 -4.52 6.24
C GLY A 32 -11.20 -3.31 6.93
N ASN A 33 -10.16 -2.71 6.34
CA ASN A 33 -9.42 -1.58 6.90
C ASN A 33 -9.07 -1.74 8.39
N GLY A 34 -8.57 -2.92 8.76
CA GLY A 34 -8.21 -3.29 10.14
C GLY A 34 -9.18 -4.26 10.81
N PHE A 35 -10.42 -4.36 10.35
CA PHE A 35 -11.32 -5.42 10.80
C PHE A 35 -10.90 -6.77 10.20
N PRO A 36 -10.87 -7.87 11.00
CA PRO A 36 -10.48 -9.19 10.51
C PRO A 36 -11.48 -9.74 9.50
N ILE A 37 -11.16 -9.66 8.22
CA ILE A 37 -11.96 -10.18 7.12
C ILE A 37 -11.04 -10.59 5.98
N GLY A 38 -11.38 -11.65 5.31
CA GLY A 38 -10.76 -12.11 4.07
C GLY A 38 -11.71 -12.97 3.28
N GLY A 39 -11.41 -13.18 2.01
CA GLY A 39 -12.23 -13.98 1.13
C GLY A 39 -11.50 -14.33 -0.15
N ILE A 40 -12.21 -15.03 -1.02
CA ILE A 40 -11.80 -15.31 -2.38
C ILE A 40 -12.94 -14.96 -3.33
N LEU A 41 -12.60 -14.41 -4.51
CA LEU A 41 -13.48 -14.30 -5.65
C LEU A 41 -13.08 -15.41 -6.62
N ILE A 42 -14.05 -16.16 -7.09
CA ILE A 42 -13.82 -17.37 -7.89
C ILE A 42 -14.51 -17.16 -9.25
N HIS A 43 -13.81 -17.50 -10.35
CA HIS A 43 -14.37 -17.44 -11.68
C HIS A 43 -15.62 -18.33 -11.80
N PRO A 44 -16.69 -17.92 -12.49
CA PRO A 44 -17.95 -18.66 -12.60
C PRO A 44 -17.80 -20.09 -13.15
N ASP A 45 -16.78 -20.36 -13.97
CA ASP A 45 -16.52 -21.69 -14.53
C ASP A 45 -16.06 -22.71 -13.48
N ILE A 46 -15.71 -22.26 -12.29
CA ILE A 46 -15.34 -23.12 -11.16
C ILE A 46 -16.60 -23.35 -10.33
N GLU A 47 -17.20 -24.52 -10.49
CA GLU A 47 -18.43 -24.86 -9.76
C GLU A 47 -18.20 -24.97 -8.25
N ALA A 48 -19.09 -24.32 -7.50
CA ALA A 48 -19.14 -24.49 -6.05
C ALA A 48 -19.64 -25.90 -5.69
N LYS A 49 -18.89 -26.58 -4.81
CA LYS A 49 -19.27 -27.90 -4.29
C LYS A 49 -19.36 -27.86 -2.79
N PHE A 50 -20.36 -28.57 -2.24
CA PHE A 50 -20.52 -28.70 -0.79
C PHE A 50 -19.24 -29.28 -0.17
N GLY A 51 -18.76 -28.66 0.92
CA GLY A 51 -17.55 -29.08 1.62
C GLY A 51 -16.23 -28.67 0.98
N LEU A 52 -16.24 -27.98 -0.17
CA LEU A 52 -15.03 -27.50 -0.83
C LEU A 52 -14.33 -26.38 -0.01
N LEU A 53 -15.12 -25.50 0.59
CA LEU A 53 -14.67 -24.42 1.45
C LEU A 53 -15.46 -24.44 2.75
N GLY A 54 -14.79 -24.21 3.86
CA GLY A 54 -15.42 -24.13 5.16
C GLY A 54 -14.75 -23.08 6.04
N THR A 55 -15.57 -22.35 6.80
CA THR A 55 -15.10 -21.39 7.77
C THR A 55 -16.16 -21.18 8.85
N THR A 56 -15.74 -21.16 10.11
CA THR A 56 -16.68 -20.98 11.24
C THR A 56 -17.23 -19.55 11.29
N PHE A 57 -16.41 -18.54 11.04
CA PHE A 57 -16.76 -17.13 11.17
C PHE A 57 -16.86 -16.37 9.85
N GLY A 58 -16.65 -17.05 8.70
CA GLY A 58 -16.73 -16.43 7.39
C GLY A 58 -18.12 -15.87 7.12
N GLY A 59 -18.19 -14.66 6.57
CA GLY A 59 -19.44 -13.98 6.25
C GLY A 59 -20.22 -13.49 7.48
N ASN A 60 -19.59 -13.37 8.66
CA ASN A 60 -20.28 -12.80 9.82
C ASN A 60 -20.70 -11.34 9.57
N HIS A 61 -21.80 -10.94 10.17
CA HIS A 61 -22.44 -9.64 9.90
C HIS A 61 -21.54 -8.44 10.18
N LEU A 62 -20.72 -8.48 11.22
CA LEU A 62 -19.81 -7.38 11.57
C LEU A 62 -18.72 -7.22 10.52
N ALA A 63 -18.12 -8.32 10.07
CA ALA A 63 -17.11 -8.30 9.03
C ALA A 63 -17.68 -7.80 7.69
N CYS A 64 -18.89 -8.26 7.33
CA CYS A 64 -19.57 -7.79 6.12
C CYS A 64 -19.91 -6.29 6.19
N ALA A 65 -20.39 -5.81 7.33
CA ALA A 65 -20.67 -4.38 7.54
C ALA A 65 -19.40 -3.54 7.44
N ALA A 66 -18.28 -4.00 8.02
CA ALA A 66 -16.99 -3.34 7.89
C ALA A 66 -16.52 -3.29 6.43
N GLY A 67 -16.62 -4.39 5.70
CA GLY A 67 -16.25 -4.45 4.29
C GLY A 67 -17.10 -3.53 3.42
N LEU A 68 -18.41 -3.50 3.63
CA LEU A 68 -19.32 -2.58 2.94
C LEU A 68 -18.98 -1.12 3.21
N SER A 69 -18.68 -0.76 4.47
CA SER A 69 -18.26 0.59 4.82
C SER A 69 -16.98 1.01 4.10
N VAL A 70 -16.02 0.09 3.96
CA VAL A 70 -14.79 0.36 3.20
C VAL A 70 -15.10 0.63 1.74
N LEU A 71 -15.96 -0.18 1.10
CA LEU A 71 -16.36 0.02 -0.30
C LEU A 71 -17.03 1.38 -0.50
N HIS A 72 -17.98 1.75 0.34
CA HIS A 72 -18.66 3.05 0.29
C HIS A 72 -17.66 4.22 0.40
N VAL A 73 -16.72 4.15 1.36
CA VAL A 73 -15.72 5.23 1.53
C VAL A 73 -14.79 5.33 0.33
N ILE A 74 -14.36 4.19 -0.25
CA ILE A 74 -13.52 4.21 -1.45
C ILE A 74 -14.25 4.91 -2.60
N GLU A 75 -15.53 4.62 -2.79
CA GLU A 75 -16.37 5.19 -3.85
C GLU A 75 -16.70 6.66 -3.59
N GLU A 76 -17.32 6.97 -2.45
CA GLU A 76 -17.77 8.32 -2.10
C GLU A 76 -16.64 9.35 -2.05
N GLN A 77 -15.45 8.96 -1.61
CA GLN A 77 -14.30 9.84 -1.53
C GLN A 77 -13.38 9.78 -2.76
N ASN A 78 -13.76 9.03 -3.80
CA ASN A 78 -12.95 8.83 -5.01
C ASN A 78 -11.50 8.46 -4.69
N LEU A 79 -11.30 7.53 -3.74
CA LEU A 79 -9.96 7.24 -3.21
C LEU A 79 -9.02 6.66 -4.25
N ILE A 80 -9.52 5.96 -5.27
CA ILE A 80 -8.67 5.41 -6.35
C ILE A 80 -8.05 6.54 -7.17
N ASP A 81 -8.83 7.57 -7.49
CA ASP A 81 -8.32 8.75 -8.19
C ASP A 81 -7.31 9.51 -7.32
N ASN A 82 -7.61 9.66 -6.02
CA ASN A 82 -6.66 10.23 -5.08
C ASN A 82 -5.34 9.46 -5.03
N VAL A 83 -5.39 8.12 -5.05
CA VAL A 83 -4.18 7.27 -5.11
C VAL A 83 -3.34 7.59 -6.34
N ASN A 84 -3.95 7.72 -7.52
CA ASN A 84 -3.23 8.04 -8.76
C ASN A 84 -2.58 9.42 -8.68
N VAL A 85 -3.33 10.45 -8.29
CA VAL A 85 -2.82 11.83 -8.15
C VAL A 85 -1.70 11.91 -7.11
N MET A 86 -1.86 11.26 -5.95
CA MET A 86 -0.84 11.29 -4.90
C MET A 86 0.39 10.47 -5.25
N SER A 87 0.23 9.37 -5.99
CA SER A 87 1.33 8.57 -6.50
C SER A 87 2.20 9.36 -7.48
N GLU A 88 1.59 10.03 -8.44
CA GLU A 88 2.30 10.88 -9.39
C GLU A 88 3.06 12.02 -8.68
N TYR A 89 2.40 12.67 -7.73
CA TYR A 89 3.00 13.72 -6.93
C TYR A 89 4.20 13.21 -6.12
N PHE A 90 4.04 12.08 -5.44
CA PHE A 90 5.10 11.42 -4.68
C PHE A 90 6.31 11.07 -5.57
N ILE A 91 6.06 10.43 -6.71
CA ILE A 91 7.11 10.01 -7.65
C ILE A 91 7.84 11.22 -8.22
N LYS A 92 7.12 12.31 -8.50
CA LYS A 92 7.72 13.56 -8.99
C LYS A 92 8.74 14.10 -7.99
N ILE A 93 8.41 14.16 -6.70
CA ILE A 93 9.36 14.63 -5.66
C ILE A 93 10.47 13.61 -5.45
N ALA A 94 10.17 12.32 -5.35
CA ALA A 94 11.18 11.29 -5.13
C ALA A 94 12.29 11.32 -6.19
N LYS A 95 11.96 11.61 -7.44
CA LYS A 95 12.93 11.75 -8.55
C LYS A 95 13.91 12.92 -8.38
N THR A 96 13.63 13.90 -7.53
CA THR A 96 14.53 15.02 -7.27
C THR A 96 15.58 14.73 -6.22
N ILE A 97 15.50 13.57 -5.53
CA ILE A 97 16.41 13.21 -4.45
C ILE A 97 17.51 12.29 -5.00
N PRO A 98 18.77 12.74 -5.08
CA PRO A 98 19.86 12.00 -5.74
C PRO A 98 20.20 10.65 -5.05
N GLN A 99 19.90 10.51 -3.77
CA GLN A 99 20.15 9.29 -3.00
C GLN A 99 19.19 8.15 -3.36
N ILE A 100 18.02 8.47 -3.92
CA ILE A 100 17.06 7.47 -4.39
C ILE A 100 17.54 6.95 -5.75
N LYS A 101 17.90 5.66 -5.81
CA LYS A 101 18.42 5.02 -7.03
C LYS A 101 17.31 4.52 -7.94
N GLU A 102 16.26 3.98 -7.34
CA GLU A 102 15.11 3.46 -8.07
C GLU A 102 13.81 3.65 -7.27
N ILE A 103 12.72 3.92 -7.98
CA ILE A 103 11.38 3.97 -7.40
C ILE A 103 10.62 2.76 -7.93
N LYS A 104 10.20 1.87 -7.04
CA LYS A 104 9.50 0.63 -7.36
C LYS A 104 8.05 0.70 -6.92
N GLY A 105 7.20 -0.06 -7.60
CA GLY A 105 5.80 -0.20 -7.23
C GLY A 105 4.85 0.61 -8.10
N ARG A 106 3.60 0.71 -7.64
CA ARG A 106 2.50 1.33 -8.37
C ARG A 106 1.44 1.87 -7.42
N GLY A 107 0.80 2.98 -7.77
CA GLY A 107 -0.12 3.67 -6.89
C GLY A 107 0.56 4.09 -5.58
N LEU A 108 -0.07 3.80 -4.45
CA LEU A 108 0.49 4.03 -3.12
C LEU A 108 1.07 2.75 -2.49
N MET A 109 1.55 1.83 -3.30
CA MET A 109 2.37 0.69 -2.91
C MET A 109 3.76 0.90 -3.50
N LEU A 110 4.57 1.74 -2.84
CA LEU A 110 5.84 2.23 -3.35
C LEU A 110 7.02 1.73 -2.52
N GLY A 111 8.17 1.67 -3.17
CA GLY A 111 9.46 1.43 -2.55
C GLY A 111 10.49 2.40 -3.10
N LEU A 112 11.26 3.01 -2.20
CA LEU A 112 12.42 3.83 -2.54
C LEU A 112 13.68 3.01 -2.29
N GLU A 113 14.44 2.73 -3.34
CA GLU A 113 15.69 1.98 -3.25
C GLU A 113 16.88 2.93 -3.15
N PHE A 114 17.77 2.61 -2.23
CA PHE A 114 19.00 3.34 -1.94
C PHE A 114 20.22 2.44 -2.25
N ASP A 115 21.43 2.98 -2.24
CA ASP A 115 22.67 2.21 -2.36
C ASP A 115 23.19 1.67 -1.02
N PHE A 116 22.52 2.02 0.10
CA PHE A 116 22.81 1.60 1.47
C PHE A 116 21.62 0.89 2.14
N GLU A 117 21.85 0.19 3.25
CA GLU A 117 20.79 -0.42 4.06
C GLU A 117 19.96 0.65 4.80
N VAL A 118 18.63 0.63 4.62
CA VAL A 118 17.73 1.66 5.15
C VAL A 118 17.35 1.48 6.62
N GLY A 119 17.97 0.55 7.33
CA GLY A 119 17.64 0.26 8.74
C GLY A 119 17.74 1.47 9.64
N ASP A 120 18.85 2.20 9.58
CA ASP A 120 19.09 3.37 10.43
C ASP A 120 18.28 4.58 9.93
N LEU A 121 18.16 4.77 8.62
CA LEU A 121 17.23 5.76 8.05
C LEU A 121 15.79 5.57 8.57
N ARG A 122 15.31 4.33 8.67
CA ARG A 122 13.98 4.04 9.22
C ARG A 122 13.87 4.38 10.70
N LYS A 123 14.91 4.07 11.50
CA LYS A 123 14.94 4.46 12.92
C LYS A 123 14.89 5.98 13.07
N GLU A 124 15.67 6.69 12.28
CA GLU A 124 15.67 8.16 12.26
C GLU A 124 14.30 8.73 11.95
N LEU A 125 13.66 8.26 10.87
CA LEU A 125 12.32 8.66 10.48
C LEU A 125 11.28 8.39 11.59
N ILE A 126 11.37 7.24 12.26
CA ILE A 126 10.41 6.87 13.32
C ILE A 126 10.64 7.68 14.59
N TYR A 127 11.87 7.72 15.10
CA TYR A 127 12.14 8.23 16.43
C TYR A 127 12.28 9.77 16.49
N LYS A 128 12.81 10.39 15.44
CA LYS A 128 12.96 11.85 15.41
C LYS A 128 11.85 12.56 14.63
N HIS A 129 11.38 11.94 13.55
CA HIS A 129 10.38 12.58 12.69
C HIS A 129 8.97 12.01 12.85
N HIS A 130 8.78 10.95 13.66
CA HIS A 130 7.50 10.28 13.92
C HIS A 130 6.80 9.76 12.64
N ILE A 131 7.60 9.36 11.65
CA ILE A 131 7.14 8.83 10.36
C ILE A 131 7.38 7.32 10.29
N PHE A 132 6.31 6.56 10.25
CA PHE A 132 6.36 5.10 10.14
C PHE A 132 6.52 4.68 8.68
N THR A 133 7.56 3.91 8.40
CA THR A 133 7.82 3.31 7.10
C THR A 133 8.00 1.79 7.22
N GLY A 134 7.84 1.08 6.10
CA GLY A 134 8.02 -0.36 6.05
C GLY A 134 9.42 -0.78 5.61
N GLY A 135 9.81 -2.02 5.93
CA GLY A 135 10.95 -2.70 5.33
C GLY A 135 10.51 -3.70 4.27
N ALA A 136 11.48 -4.26 3.56
CA ALA A 136 11.32 -5.32 2.59
C ALA A 136 12.42 -6.37 2.76
N MET A 137 12.37 -7.48 2.00
CA MET A 137 13.48 -8.45 1.95
C MET A 137 14.77 -7.79 1.44
N ASN A 138 14.66 -6.91 0.46
CA ASN A 138 15.76 -6.04 0.07
C ASN A 138 15.96 -4.98 1.16
N LYS A 139 17.03 -5.12 1.93
CA LYS A 139 17.37 -4.20 3.03
C LYS A 139 17.66 -2.76 2.59
N LYS A 140 17.90 -2.55 1.32
CA LYS A 140 18.11 -1.23 0.70
C LYS A 140 16.81 -0.56 0.26
N LEU A 141 15.66 -1.21 0.44
CA LEU A 141 14.35 -0.70 0.03
C LEU A 141 13.55 -0.16 1.22
N LEU A 142 13.26 1.11 1.19
CA LEU A 142 12.30 1.76 2.08
C LEU A 142 10.90 1.64 1.50
N ARG A 143 10.02 0.87 2.17
CA ARG A 143 8.66 0.63 1.69
C ARG A 143 7.70 1.69 2.20
N ILE A 144 6.91 2.26 1.30
CA ILE A 144 5.96 3.35 1.54
C ILE A 144 4.55 2.86 1.24
N LEU A 145 3.71 2.80 2.27
CA LEU A 145 2.32 2.34 2.21
C LEU A 145 1.39 3.28 2.98
N PRO A 146 1.22 4.53 2.56
CA PRO A 146 0.36 5.48 3.25
C PRO A 146 -1.12 5.11 3.10
N PRO A 147 -2.03 5.68 3.89
CA PRO A 147 -3.47 5.52 3.68
C PRO A 147 -3.88 6.05 2.31
N LEU A 148 -4.95 5.47 1.72
CA LEU A 148 -5.46 5.92 0.40
C LEU A 148 -5.93 7.37 0.41
N SER A 149 -6.31 7.88 1.58
CA SER A 149 -6.76 9.26 1.82
C SER A 149 -5.63 10.26 2.08
N ILE A 150 -4.37 9.87 1.84
CA ILE A 150 -3.21 10.78 2.00
C ILE A 150 -3.40 12.04 1.13
N ARG A 151 -2.85 13.16 1.60
CA ARG A 151 -2.90 14.47 0.90
C ARG A 151 -1.50 14.99 0.67
N LYS A 152 -1.35 15.94 -0.24
CA LYS A 152 -0.06 16.59 -0.58
C LYS A 152 0.75 16.95 0.64
N LYS A 153 0.15 17.66 1.62
CA LYS A 153 0.83 18.07 2.85
C LYS A 153 1.53 16.93 3.59
N HIS A 154 0.97 15.70 3.56
CA HIS A 154 1.59 14.55 4.22
C HIS A 154 2.75 13.97 3.39
N VAL A 155 2.66 14.07 2.06
CA VAL A 155 3.76 13.73 1.15
C VAL A 155 4.91 14.71 1.34
N ASP A 156 4.61 16.00 1.43
CA ASP A 156 5.61 17.05 1.68
C ASP A 156 6.31 16.83 3.02
N MET A 157 5.56 16.62 4.11
CA MET A 157 6.11 16.27 5.43
C MET A 157 7.04 15.05 5.40
N PHE A 158 6.65 14.00 4.64
CA PHE A 158 7.49 12.83 4.49
C PHE A 158 8.82 13.16 3.81
N PHE A 159 8.79 13.93 2.72
CA PHE A 159 10.02 14.25 1.99
C PHE A 159 10.90 15.26 2.74
N GLU A 160 10.33 16.21 3.45
CA GLU A 160 11.07 17.10 4.36
C GLU A 160 11.83 16.27 5.40
N ALA A 161 11.15 15.36 6.10
CA ALA A 161 11.76 14.46 7.07
C ALA A 161 12.81 13.53 6.44
N LEU A 162 12.55 12.98 5.26
CA LEU A 162 13.49 12.13 4.54
C LEU A 162 14.78 12.87 4.19
N ILE A 163 14.67 14.10 3.68
CA ILE A 163 15.83 14.93 3.32
C ILE A 163 16.66 15.27 4.58
N HIS A 164 16.01 15.64 5.69
CA HIS A 164 16.68 15.88 6.97
C HIS A 164 17.42 14.64 7.46
N ALA A 165 16.74 13.50 7.52
CA ALA A 165 17.32 12.24 7.95
C ALA A 165 18.54 11.82 7.10
N LEU A 166 18.44 11.99 5.77
CA LEU A 166 19.55 11.71 4.85
C LEU A 166 20.73 12.66 5.02
N ALA A 167 20.50 13.91 5.45
CA ALA A 167 21.56 14.88 5.71
C ALA A 167 22.31 14.54 7.02
N GLU A 168 21.59 14.18 8.08
CA GLU A 168 22.17 13.80 9.37
C GLU A 168 23.04 12.53 9.27
N MET A 169 22.59 11.51 8.53
CA MET A 169 23.37 10.29 8.31
C MET A 169 24.69 10.52 7.57
N LYS A 170 24.85 11.62 6.83
CA LYS A 170 26.12 11.98 6.16
C LYS A 170 27.14 12.63 7.07
N VAL A 171 26.71 13.18 8.19
CA VAL A 171 27.57 13.87 9.15
C VAL A 171 28.25 12.89 10.10
N GLU A 172 27.66 11.71 10.29
CA GLU A 172 28.18 10.67 11.21
C GLU A 172 29.17 9.68 10.55
N ASN A 173 29.47 9.81 9.24
CA ASN A 173 30.47 9.05 8.48
C ASN A 173 31.65 9.92 8.08
#